data_84338e199bdb768284cf9fca0fb1f68a
#
_entry.id   84338e199bdb768284cf9fca0fb1f68a
#
_cell.length_a   1.000
_cell.length_b   1.000
_cell.length_c   1.000
_cell.angle_alpha   90.00
_cell.angle_beta   90.00
_cell.angle_gamma   90.00
#
_symmetry.space_group_name_H-M   'P 1'
#
loop_
_entity.id
_entity.type
_entity.pdbx_description
1 polymer ?
#
loop_
_entity_poly.entity_id
_entity_poly.type
_entity_poly.pdbx_seq_one_letter_code
_entity_poly.pdbx_strand_id
1 'polypeptide(L)'
;MNILRKSLMPFLACALMVGSATAQQKAPVDYVNPYIGNISHLLVPTFATVQLPNSMLRIYPARADYTTERVNGLPVIVTNHRERSAFSISPYMGEQPQPVVAVNWDNEHITPYSFDIELADNTMSARFAVSHQSAIYDIQFMEQGQPRYLMINSQNGAITVGDGFVSGYQQVTQGTQVYLYAEFDTKPEAQGILKEGKLDATATTAQGRNACATLRFANGTSHVGVRYGVSFISEEQAKKNLYREQQGFNLTAVEQQGRDVWNKALAKIAVTGGTDDQKTVMYTAYYRTFERPVCLSEDGKYFSAYDGKIHADGGTPFYTDDWIWDTYRAAHPLRALITPEVEEPIIESYLRMAEQMGTKWMPTFPEITGDSRRMNSNHGVAMVADALYKGLRVDMKRAFEYCQKGIEEKTLAPWCGNKAGWIDEFYWKNGYIPALREGEKETDPNVSGFEKRQPVAVSLGTAYDLWCLSRIAAFRGDKKNAEHYLNLSRNYRTLFNSETSFFHPKDKEGKFLEPFDYRFSGGIGARDTYDENNGWTYRWDVQHNMADLINLMGGREKFVENLDATFAEPMGRGKREFYEQLPDQTGNIGQFTMANE
;
A
#
# COMPACT_ATOMS: atom_id res chain seq x y z
N MET A 1 -10.30 12.39 -98.80
CA MET A 1 -10.50 13.75 -98.33
C MET A 1 -11.19 13.71 -96.97
N ASN A 2 -10.65 14.32 -96.04
CA ASN A 2 -11.08 14.52 -94.63
C ASN A 2 -10.64 13.49 -93.60
N ILE A 3 -9.70 13.96 -92.90
CA ILE A 3 -8.96 13.48 -91.73
C ILE A 3 -9.84 13.67 -90.51
N LEU A 4 -10.04 12.65 -89.69
CA LEU A 4 -10.55 12.78 -88.35
C LEU A 4 -9.43 12.31 -87.35
N ARG A 5 -8.83 13.27 -86.67
CA ARG A 5 -7.95 13.06 -85.57
C ARG A 5 -8.71 12.58 -84.34
N LYS A 6 -8.38 11.42 -83.80
CA LYS A 6 -8.84 10.96 -82.51
C LYS A 6 -7.79 11.40 -81.48
N SER A 7 -8.14 12.34 -80.57
CA SER A 7 -7.39 12.68 -79.39
C SER A 7 -7.56 11.62 -78.32
N LEU A 8 -6.48 10.98 -77.91
CA LEU A 8 -6.45 10.15 -76.70
C LEU A 8 -6.26 11.09 -75.49
N MET A 9 -7.21 11.07 -74.56
CA MET A 9 -7.02 11.53 -73.20
C MET A 9 -6.38 10.42 -72.35
N PRO A 10 -5.35 10.66 -71.57
CA PRO A 10 -4.90 9.72 -70.58
C PRO A 10 -5.78 9.82 -69.30
N PHE A 11 -6.40 8.72 -68.94
CA PHE A 11 -7.03 8.56 -67.63
C PHE A 11 -5.94 8.51 -66.57
N LEU A 12 -5.83 9.56 -65.72
CA LEU A 12 -5.02 9.58 -64.51
C LEU A 12 -5.77 8.79 -63.44
N ALA A 13 -5.38 7.55 -63.17
CA ALA A 13 -5.90 6.75 -62.08
C ALA A 13 -5.25 7.30 -60.76
N CYS A 14 -5.97 8.13 -60.01
CA CYS A 14 -5.65 8.43 -58.62
C CYS A 14 -5.90 7.17 -57.78
N ALA A 15 -4.86 6.41 -57.48
CA ALA A 15 -4.89 5.40 -56.45
C ALA A 15 -5.00 6.10 -55.08
N LEU A 16 -6.16 6.15 -54.50
CA LEU A 16 -6.39 6.48 -53.10
C LEU A 16 -5.73 5.36 -52.26
N MET A 17 -4.49 5.62 -51.79
CA MET A 17 -3.93 4.85 -50.68
C MET A 17 -4.75 5.22 -49.43
N VAL A 18 -5.75 4.41 -49.12
CA VAL A 18 -6.34 4.37 -47.78
C VAL A 18 -5.29 3.73 -46.90
N GLY A 19 -4.42 4.56 -46.30
CA GLY A 19 -3.58 4.14 -45.23
C GLY A 19 -4.48 3.67 -44.09
N SER A 20 -4.58 2.37 -43.90
CA SER A 20 -5.13 1.79 -42.68
C SER A 20 -4.21 2.29 -41.55
N ALA A 21 -4.68 3.33 -40.85
CA ALA A 21 -4.08 3.63 -39.53
C ALA A 21 -4.34 2.38 -38.68
N THR A 22 -3.36 1.49 -38.63
CA THR A 22 -3.36 0.43 -37.61
C THR A 22 -3.37 1.15 -36.28
N ALA A 23 -4.51 1.11 -35.58
CA ALA A 23 -4.57 1.60 -34.22
C ALA A 23 -3.39 0.97 -33.47
N GLN A 24 -2.49 1.80 -32.96
CA GLN A 24 -1.32 1.34 -32.24
C GLN A 24 -1.82 0.49 -31.07
N GLN A 25 -1.47 -0.78 -31.04
CA GLN A 25 -1.93 -1.69 -30.00
C GLN A 25 -1.45 -1.15 -28.65
N LYS A 26 -2.41 -0.88 -27.74
CA LYS A 26 -2.10 -0.42 -26.38
C LYS A 26 -1.16 -1.41 -25.69
N ALA A 27 -0.11 -0.90 -25.10
CA ALA A 27 0.76 -1.68 -24.21
C ALA A 27 0.06 -1.94 -22.86
N PRO A 28 0.45 -2.96 -22.09
CA PRO A 28 -0.15 -3.26 -20.78
C PRO A 28 -0.29 -2.06 -19.86
N VAL A 29 0.71 -1.18 -19.80
CA VAL A 29 0.69 0.01 -18.94
C VAL A 29 -0.35 1.05 -19.37
N ASP A 30 -0.75 1.08 -20.64
CA ASP A 30 -1.77 2.01 -21.17
C ASP A 30 -3.19 1.66 -20.72
N TYR A 31 -3.39 0.46 -20.18
CA TYR A 31 -4.65 0.04 -19.55
C TYR A 31 -4.71 0.38 -18.06
N VAL A 32 -3.60 0.77 -17.42
CA VAL A 32 -3.61 1.08 -15.99
C VAL A 32 -4.29 2.44 -15.76
N ASN A 33 -5.31 2.45 -14.91
CA ASN A 33 -6.00 3.65 -14.48
C ASN A 33 -5.80 3.85 -12.95
N PRO A 34 -4.82 4.68 -12.54
CA PRO A 34 -4.55 4.92 -11.11
C PRO A 34 -5.69 5.59 -10.35
N TYR A 35 -6.69 6.15 -11.05
CA TYR A 35 -7.83 6.80 -10.40
C TYR A 35 -8.90 5.85 -9.87
N ILE A 36 -8.87 4.57 -10.25
CA ILE A 36 -9.84 3.58 -9.75
C ILE A 36 -9.71 3.49 -8.22
N GLY A 37 -10.83 3.76 -7.52
CA GLY A 37 -10.91 3.77 -6.06
C GLY A 37 -10.44 5.08 -5.39
N ASN A 38 -10.13 6.14 -6.15
CA ASN A 38 -9.60 7.41 -5.64
C ASN A 38 -10.70 8.36 -5.08
N ILE A 39 -11.86 7.84 -4.75
CA ILE A 39 -12.92 8.55 -4.03
C ILE A 39 -13.42 7.63 -2.93
N SER A 40 -13.36 8.08 -1.68
CA SER A 40 -13.90 7.36 -0.54
C SER A 40 -14.39 8.32 0.53
N HIS A 41 -15.66 8.16 0.94
CA HIS A 41 -16.29 8.94 2.00
C HIS A 41 -16.28 8.21 3.34
N LEU A 42 -16.05 6.93 3.34
CA LEU A 42 -16.10 6.07 4.53
C LEU A 42 -14.71 5.59 4.97
N LEU A 43 -13.91 5.20 4.01
CA LEU A 43 -12.59 4.60 4.23
C LEU A 43 -11.50 5.48 3.63
N VAL A 44 -10.25 5.06 3.78
CA VAL A 44 -9.12 5.67 3.08
C VAL A 44 -9.27 5.38 1.58
N PRO A 45 -9.19 6.38 0.71
CA PRO A 45 -9.23 6.16 -0.72
C PRO A 45 -8.02 5.35 -1.19
N THR A 46 -8.18 4.63 -2.31
CA THR A 46 -7.05 4.07 -3.03
C THR A 46 -6.36 5.20 -3.80
N PHE A 47 -5.25 5.70 -3.30
CA PHE A 47 -4.56 6.84 -3.91
C PHE A 47 -4.03 6.51 -5.30
N ALA A 48 -4.07 7.51 -6.19
CA ALA A 48 -3.46 7.44 -7.51
C ALA A 48 -1.93 7.54 -7.35
N THR A 49 -1.28 6.40 -7.17
CA THR A 49 0.13 6.30 -6.82
C THR A 49 1.02 6.35 -8.06
N VAL A 50 2.11 7.09 -8.00
CA VAL A 50 3.18 7.13 -9.01
C VAL A 50 4.43 6.55 -8.40
N GLN A 51 4.91 5.43 -8.96
CA GLN A 51 6.10 4.71 -8.50
C GLN A 51 6.60 3.73 -9.57
N LEU A 52 7.78 3.18 -9.41
CA LEU A 52 8.19 1.96 -10.12
C LEU A 52 7.81 0.70 -9.31
N PRO A 53 7.78 -0.48 -9.93
CA PRO A 53 7.45 -1.71 -9.22
C PRO A 53 8.29 -1.90 -7.94
N ASN A 54 7.60 -1.99 -6.79
CA ASN A 54 8.22 -2.18 -5.47
C ASN A 54 9.30 -1.15 -5.11
N SER A 55 9.26 0.07 -5.68
CA SER A 55 10.28 1.09 -5.45
C SER A 55 10.15 1.76 -4.08
N MET A 56 11.28 2.26 -3.57
CA MET A 56 11.34 3.06 -2.34
C MET A 56 10.56 4.36 -2.50
N LEU A 57 10.78 5.06 -3.62
CA LEU A 57 10.14 6.34 -3.88
C LEU A 57 8.79 6.12 -4.54
N ARG A 58 7.76 6.61 -3.88
CA ARG A 58 6.40 6.68 -4.40
C ARG A 58 5.76 7.99 -3.98
N ILE A 59 4.89 8.51 -4.80
CA ILE A 59 4.08 9.69 -4.50
C ILE A 59 2.62 9.47 -4.88
N TYR A 60 1.77 10.30 -4.32
CA TYR A 60 0.45 10.65 -4.83
C TYR A 60 0.16 12.11 -4.47
N PRO A 61 -0.77 12.79 -5.16
CA PRO A 61 -1.08 14.19 -4.88
C PRO A 61 -1.42 14.42 -3.41
N ALA A 62 -0.89 15.50 -2.82
CA ALA A 62 -1.05 15.83 -1.40
C ALA A 62 -2.45 16.41 -1.11
N ARG A 63 -3.47 15.57 -1.16
CA ARG A 63 -4.88 15.86 -0.92
C ARG A 63 -5.58 14.67 -0.26
N ALA A 64 -6.81 14.85 0.22
CA ALA A 64 -7.56 13.78 0.88
C ALA A 64 -8.03 12.70 -0.11
N ASP A 65 -8.64 13.12 -1.21
CA ASP A 65 -9.07 12.27 -2.33
C ASP A 65 -9.25 13.09 -3.61
N TYR A 66 -9.76 12.46 -4.66
CA TYR A 66 -9.97 13.13 -5.95
C TYR A 66 -11.03 14.24 -5.92
N THR A 67 -11.92 14.28 -4.93
CA THR A 67 -12.93 15.34 -4.79
C THR A 67 -12.41 16.58 -4.07
N THR A 68 -11.20 16.55 -3.51
CA THR A 68 -10.59 17.69 -2.81
C THR A 68 -10.17 18.78 -3.80
N GLU A 69 -10.65 19.99 -3.60
CA GLU A 69 -10.41 21.14 -4.52
C GLU A 69 -8.98 21.66 -4.49
N ARG A 70 -8.18 21.32 -3.49
CA ARG A 70 -6.83 21.87 -3.28
C ARG A 70 -5.80 20.78 -3.05
N VAL A 71 -4.59 21.03 -3.56
CA VAL A 71 -3.38 20.27 -3.22
C VAL A 71 -2.48 21.09 -2.30
N ASN A 72 -1.79 20.43 -1.37
CA ASN A 72 -0.93 21.06 -0.36
C ASN A 72 0.55 20.91 -0.75
N GLY A 73 0.97 21.69 -1.74
CA GLY A 73 2.28 21.56 -2.38
C GLY A 73 2.41 20.27 -3.22
N LEU A 74 3.58 20.08 -3.82
CA LEU A 74 3.94 18.90 -4.59
C LEU A 74 4.56 17.84 -3.65
N PRO A 75 4.17 16.58 -3.76
CA PRO A 75 4.68 15.49 -2.91
C PRO A 75 6.14 15.17 -3.26
N VAL A 76 6.90 14.68 -2.27
CA VAL A 76 8.30 14.26 -2.47
C VAL A 76 8.45 12.74 -2.27
N ILE A 77 8.00 12.21 -1.15
CA ILE A 77 7.93 10.78 -0.90
C ILE A 77 6.82 10.47 0.11
N VAL A 78 6.06 9.42 -0.13
CA VAL A 78 5.06 8.90 0.80
C VAL A 78 5.61 7.65 1.46
N THR A 79 5.60 7.62 2.78
CA THR A 79 6.16 6.53 3.60
C THR A 79 5.11 5.54 4.08
N ASN A 80 3.83 5.95 4.09
CA ASN A 80 2.70 5.14 4.54
C ASN A 80 1.44 5.56 3.77
N HIS A 81 0.47 4.67 3.62
CA HIS A 81 -0.76 4.93 2.86
C HIS A 81 -1.69 6.00 3.49
N ARG A 82 -1.59 6.24 4.78
CA ARG A 82 -2.38 7.25 5.51
C ARG A 82 -1.61 8.52 5.79
N GLU A 83 -0.34 8.54 5.46
CA GLU A 83 0.55 9.63 5.80
C GLU A 83 0.65 10.63 4.65
N ARG A 84 0.90 11.84 5.04
CA ARG A 84 1.26 12.89 4.11
C ARG A 84 2.67 12.64 3.58
N SER A 85 2.97 13.25 2.44
CA SER A 85 4.33 13.27 1.92
C SER A 85 5.31 13.71 3.00
N ALA A 86 6.40 12.96 3.17
CA ALA A 86 7.56 13.50 3.84
C ALA A 86 8.20 14.51 2.89
N PHE A 87 8.50 15.67 3.39
CA PHE A 87 8.80 16.89 2.66
C PHE A 87 7.65 17.35 1.73
N SER A 88 7.74 18.55 1.27
CA SER A 88 6.92 19.11 0.20
C SER A 88 7.72 20.12 -0.61
N ILE A 89 7.41 20.22 -1.90
CA ILE A 89 7.90 21.25 -2.80
C ILE A 89 6.72 22.14 -3.14
N SER A 90 6.81 23.44 -2.83
CA SER A 90 5.73 24.40 -3.11
C SER A 90 6.21 25.48 -4.07
N PRO A 91 5.84 25.41 -5.37
CA PRO A 91 5.98 26.55 -6.26
C PRO A 91 5.00 27.65 -5.83
N TYR A 92 5.43 28.90 -5.95
CA TYR A 92 4.61 30.04 -5.54
C TYR A 92 4.96 31.30 -6.31
N MET A 93 3.95 32.08 -6.65
CA MET A 93 4.08 33.42 -7.18
C MET A 93 3.39 34.42 -6.24
N GLY A 94 4.08 35.48 -5.81
CA GLY A 94 3.55 36.47 -4.89
C GLY A 94 4.56 36.96 -3.87
N GLU A 95 4.10 37.78 -2.91
CA GLU A 95 4.97 38.51 -1.97
C GLU A 95 5.18 37.81 -0.63
N GLN A 96 4.36 36.79 -0.31
CA GLN A 96 4.35 36.16 1.01
C GLN A 96 4.45 34.62 0.92
N PRO A 97 5.65 34.11 0.67
CA PRO A 97 5.87 32.65 0.61
C PRO A 97 5.54 31.97 1.96
N GLN A 98 5.02 30.76 1.88
CA GLN A 98 4.69 29.92 3.04
C GLN A 98 5.41 28.57 2.93
N PRO A 99 5.67 27.86 4.04
CA PRO A 99 6.35 26.56 3.98
C PRO A 99 5.64 25.53 3.10
N VAL A 100 4.32 25.53 3.13
CA VAL A 100 3.45 24.73 2.25
C VAL A 100 2.36 25.64 1.71
N VAL A 101 2.19 25.66 0.40
CA VAL A 101 1.16 26.45 -0.27
C VAL A 101 0.06 25.52 -0.75
N ALA A 102 -1.17 25.77 -0.27
CA ALA A 102 -2.36 25.08 -0.75
C ALA A 102 -2.93 25.85 -1.96
N VAL A 103 -2.99 25.19 -3.11
CA VAL A 103 -3.49 25.79 -4.36
C VAL A 103 -4.57 24.95 -5.01
N ASN A 104 -5.47 25.57 -5.76
CA ASN A 104 -6.41 24.89 -6.63
C ASN A 104 -5.63 24.13 -7.71
N TRP A 105 -6.21 23.06 -8.21
CA TRP A 105 -5.61 22.23 -9.25
C TRP A 105 -6.62 21.96 -10.36
N ASP A 106 -6.10 21.70 -11.56
CA ASP A 106 -6.89 21.34 -12.73
C ASP A 106 -6.05 20.47 -13.67
N ASN A 107 -6.70 19.86 -14.67
CA ASN A 107 -6.07 19.09 -15.75
C ASN A 107 -5.02 18.09 -15.27
N GLU A 108 -5.32 17.39 -14.19
CA GLU A 108 -4.43 16.37 -13.65
C GLU A 108 -4.42 15.12 -14.53
N HIS A 109 -3.22 14.63 -14.81
CA HIS A 109 -3.03 13.33 -15.45
C HIS A 109 -1.99 12.50 -14.70
N ILE A 110 -2.39 11.30 -14.25
CA ILE A 110 -1.53 10.37 -13.52
C ILE A 110 -1.41 9.07 -14.31
N THR A 111 -0.17 8.66 -14.52
CA THR A 111 0.21 7.31 -14.96
C THR A 111 0.94 6.58 -13.83
N PRO A 112 1.22 5.29 -13.93
CA PRO A 112 2.05 4.62 -12.93
C PRO A 112 3.45 5.20 -12.74
N TYR A 113 3.98 5.98 -13.68
CA TYR A 113 5.36 6.44 -13.74
C TYR A 113 5.51 7.95 -13.88
N SER A 114 4.43 8.69 -14.10
CA SER A 114 4.44 10.15 -14.26
C SER A 114 3.18 10.81 -13.73
N PHE A 115 3.29 12.12 -13.51
CA PHE A 115 2.23 12.96 -12.96
C PHE A 115 2.32 14.37 -13.57
N ASP A 116 1.22 14.87 -14.12
CA ASP A 116 1.08 16.22 -14.64
C ASP A 116 -0.09 16.91 -13.96
N ILE A 117 0.05 18.21 -13.64
CA ILE A 117 -0.99 18.99 -12.97
C ILE A 117 -0.86 20.48 -13.30
N GLU A 118 -1.99 21.14 -13.51
CA GLU A 118 -2.10 22.60 -13.53
C GLU A 118 -2.47 23.11 -12.14
N LEU A 119 -1.86 24.22 -11.72
CA LEU A 119 -1.93 24.75 -10.37
C LEU A 119 -2.31 26.24 -10.38
N ALA A 120 -2.98 26.68 -9.30
CA ALA A 120 -3.29 28.08 -9.01
C ALA A 120 -3.99 28.75 -10.20
N ASP A 121 -5.15 28.22 -10.60
CA ASP A 121 -5.95 28.71 -11.72
C ASP A 121 -5.13 28.82 -13.03
N ASN A 122 -4.31 27.78 -13.28
CA ASN A 122 -3.45 27.62 -14.48
C ASN A 122 -2.34 28.68 -14.61
N THR A 123 -1.93 29.30 -13.51
CA THR A 123 -0.79 30.23 -13.50
C THR A 123 0.55 29.51 -13.35
N MET A 124 0.50 28.26 -12.91
CA MET A 124 1.65 27.36 -12.79
C MET A 124 1.27 25.96 -13.26
N SER A 125 2.27 25.15 -13.64
CA SER A 125 2.10 23.72 -13.84
C SER A 125 3.31 22.94 -13.32
N ALA A 126 3.10 21.66 -13.05
CA ALA A 126 4.17 20.75 -12.66
C ALA A 126 4.04 19.43 -13.41
N ARG A 127 5.16 18.92 -13.92
CA ARG A 127 5.31 17.55 -14.42
C ARG A 127 6.28 16.79 -13.55
N PHE A 128 6.05 15.49 -13.38
CA PHE A 128 6.84 14.63 -12.52
C PHE A 128 7.11 13.28 -13.17
N ALA A 129 8.34 12.80 -13.03
CA ALA A 129 8.70 11.43 -13.40
C ALA A 129 9.59 10.80 -12.33
N VAL A 130 9.39 9.48 -12.09
CA VAL A 130 9.97 8.75 -10.97
C VAL A 130 10.96 7.68 -11.42
N SER A 131 12.00 7.49 -10.61
CA SER A 131 12.88 6.31 -10.58
C SER A 131 12.73 5.55 -9.26
N HIS A 132 13.63 4.61 -8.93
CA HIS A 132 13.49 3.81 -7.70
C HIS A 132 13.72 4.62 -6.42
N GLN A 133 14.68 5.55 -6.44
CA GLN A 133 15.13 6.33 -5.26
C GLN A 133 15.34 7.80 -5.60
N SER A 134 14.94 8.23 -6.79
CA SER A 134 15.07 9.60 -7.27
C SER A 134 13.90 9.99 -8.16
N ALA A 135 13.71 11.29 -8.37
CA ALA A 135 12.68 11.81 -9.25
C ALA A 135 13.06 13.18 -9.82
N ILE A 136 12.29 13.61 -10.81
CA ILE A 136 12.41 14.92 -11.44
C ILE A 136 11.05 15.61 -11.45
N TYR A 137 11.01 16.88 -11.06
CA TYR A 137 9.94 17.83 -11.37
C TYR A 137 10.39 18.82 -12.44
N ASP A 138 9.49 19.14 -13.35
CA ASP A 138 9.55 20.28 -14.26
C ASP A 138 8.41 21.22 -13.86
N ILE A 139 8.76 22.40 -13.33
CA ILE A 139 7.81 23.39 -12.81
C ILE A 139 7.80 24.59 -13.73
N GLN A 140 6.63 24.98 -14.21
CA GLN A 140 6.46 26.12 -15.11
C GLN A 140 5.67 27.24 -14.43
N PHE A 141 6.08 28.47 -14.70
CA PHE A 141 5.43 29.69 -14.26
C PHE A 141 4.91 30.45 -15.49
N MET A 142 3.61 30.54 -15.65
CA MET A 142 2.96 31.05 -16.87
C MET A 142 2.66 32.54 -16.80
N GLU A 143 2.40 33.11 -15.60
CA GLU A 143 2.16 34.53 -15.42
C GLU A 143 3.45 35.35 -15.35
N GLN A 144 3.38 36.65 -15.69
CA GLN A 144 4.49 37.58 -15.65
C GLN A 144 4.34 38.58 -14.49
N GLY A 145 5.47 39.12 -14.01
CA GLY A 145 5.48 40.29 -13.15
C GLY A 145 5.42 40.06 -11.64
N GLN A 146 5.29 38.82 -11.18
CA GLN A 146 5.33 38.53 -9.74
C GLN A 146 6.63 37.81 -9.32
N PRO A 147 7.10 37.98 -8.06
CA PRO A 147 8.20 37.18 -7.51
C PRO A 147 7.87 35.71 -7.54
N ARG A 148 8.85 34.89 -7.93
CA ARG A 148 8.72 33.42 -8.06
C ARG A 148 9.56 32.72 -7.04
N TYR A 149 8.94 31.80 -6.36
CA TYR A 149 9.58 31.04 -5.29
C TYR A 149 9.40 29.55 -5.48
N LEU A 150 10.36 28.82 -4.96
CA LEU A 150 10.24 27.39 -4.68
C LEU A 150 10.60 27.16 -3.21
N MET A 151 9.67 26.65 -2.45
CA MET A 151 9.87 26.27 -1.05
C MET A 151 10.04 24.75 -0.96
N ILE A 152 11.09 24.30 -0.24
CA ILE A 152 11.27 22.89 0.12
C ILE A 152 11.17 22.81 1.64
N ASN A 153 10.12 22.14 2.10
CA ASN A 153 9.78 22.11 3.51
C ASN A 153 9.94 20.72 4.12
N SER A 154 10.64 20.65 5.25
CA SER A 154 10.60 19.53 6.17
C SER A 154 9.62 19.85 7.30
N GLN A 155 8.57 19.06 7.45
CA GLN A 155 7.52 19.31 8.47
C GLN A 155 8.06 19.17 9.90
N ASN A 156 9.05 18.31 10.10
CA ASN A 156 9.70 18.08 11.39
C ASN A 156 11.09 17.46 11.16
N GLY A 157 12.10 18.31 11.04
CA GLY A 157 13.46 17.84 10.76
C GLY A 157 14.45 18.97 10.59
N ALA A 158 15.29 18.92 9.57
CA ALA A 158 16.24 19.96 9.26
C ALA A 158 16.40 20.13 7.75
N ILE A 159 16.75 21.35 7.34
CA ILE A 159 17.04 21.73 5.97
C ILE A 159 18.35 22.50 5.94
N THR A 160 19.16 22.22 4.95
CA THR A 160 20.38 22.95 4.57
C THR A 160 20.28 23.45 3.14
N VAL A 161 20.61 24.71 2.93
CA VAL A 161 20.67 25.36 1.61
C VAL A 161 22.14 25.58 1.25
N GLY A 162 22.60 24.93 0.19
CA GLY A 162 23.96 25.08 -0.34
C GLY A 162 23.96 25.77 -1.71
N ASP A 163 25.15 25.94 -2.30
CA ASP A 163 25.26 26.49 -3.66
C ASP A 163 24.75 25.48 -4.69
N GLY A 164 23.56 25.74 -5.23
CA GLY A 164 22.89 24.89 -6.22
C GLY A 164 22.18 23.64 -5.67
N PHE A 165 22.09 23.47 -4.36
CA PHE A 165 21.37 22.33 -3.77
C PHE A 165 20.62 22.67 -2.49
N VAL A 166 19.64 21.84 -2.18
CA VAL A 166 18.98 21.76 -0.86
C VAL A 166 19.08 20.34 -0.36
N SER A 167 19.48 20.17 0.90
CA SER A 167 19.47 18.84 1.56
C SER A 167 18.83 18.92 2.94
N GLY A 168 18.53 17.77 3.51
CA GLY A 168 17.99 17.70 4.86
C GLY A 168 17.35 16.37 5.18
N TYR A 169 16.71 16.34 6.35
CA TYR A 169 15.94 15.17 6.77
C TYR A 169 14.57 15.58 7.31
N GLN A 170 13.64 14.63 7.27
CA GLN A 170 12.38 14.70 7.99
C GLN A 170 12.22 13.49 8.89
N GLN A 171 11.85 13.74 10.14
CA GLN A 171 11.48 12.70 11.09
C GLN A 171 10.10 12.13 10.70
N VAL A 172 10.03 10.85 10.39
CA VAL A 172 8.77 10.14 10.09
C VAL A 172 8.15 9.67 11.39
N THR A 173 8.91 8.92 12.20
CA THR A 173 8.56 8.53 13.57
C THR A 173 9.79 8.62 14.46
N GLN A 174 9.64 8.37 15.76
CA GLN A 174 10.79 8.27 16.64
C GLN A 174 11.71 7.15 16.15
N GLY A 175 12.92 7.50 15.71
CA GLY A 175 13.94 6.57 15.22
C GLY A 175 14.00 6.36 13.71
N THR A 176 12.99 6.79 12.94
CA THR A 176 12.99 6.69 11.48
C THR A 176 13.01 8.06 10.83
N GLN A 177 14.01 8.32 10.01
CA GLN A 177 14.19 9.54 9.23
C GLN A 177 14.21 9.22 7.74
N VAL A 178 13.71 10.15 6.93
CA VAL A 178 13.93 10.16 5.50
C VAL A 178 14.79 11.37 5.16
N TYR A 179 15.78 11.17 4.31
CA TYR A 179 16.74 12.17 3.87
C TYR A 179 16.45 12.57 2.43
N LEU A 180 16.68 13.84 2.12
CA LEU A 180 16.50 14.45 0.81
C LEU A 180 17.81 15.13 0.37
N TYR A 181 18.13 15.02 -0.91
CA TYR A 181 19.09 15.85 -1.62
C TYR A 181 18.50 16.27 -2.95
N ALA A 182 18.38 17.58 -3.19
CA ALA A 182 17.75 18.17 -4.38
C ALA A 182 18.66 19.17 -5.07
N GLU A 183 18.64 19.22 -6.40
CA GLU A 183 19.36 20.17 -7.25
C GLU A 183 18.39 20.83 -8.25
N PHE A 184 18.81 21.98 -8.80
CA PHE A 184 18.03 22.82 -9.68
C PHE A 184 18.78 23.11 -10.97
N ASP A 185 18.09 23.11 -12.11
CA ASP A 185 18.68 23.49 -13.41
C ASP A 185 18.78 25.01 -13.58
N THR A 186 17.98 25.76 -12.83
CA THR A 186 17.90 27.22 -12.88
C THR A 186 18.47 27.82 -11.59
N LYS A 187 19.45 28.73 -11.73
CA LYS A 187 20.07 29.39 -10.58
C LYS A 187 19.10 30.38 -9.94
N PRO A 188 18.81 30.32 -8.63
CA PRO A 188 18.04 31.33 -7.93
C PRO A 188 18.79 32.65 -7.82
N GLU A 189 18.08 33.79 -7.85
CA GLU A 189 18.63 35.10 -7.55
C GLU A 189 18.99 35.25 -6.07
N ALA A 190 18.20 34.66 -5.21
CA ALA A 190 18.43 34.58 -3.76
C ALA A 190 17.93 33.28 -3.21
N GLN A 191 18.64 32.74 -2.22
CA GLN A 191 18.29 31.50 -1.53
C GLN A 191 18.63 31.61 -0.06
N GLY A 192 17.90 30.87 0.77
CA GLY A 192 18.08 30.86 2.23
C GLY A 192 16.91 30.17 2.93
N ILE A 193 16.63 30.57 4.14
CA ILE A 193 15.61 29.98 5.00
C ILE A 193 14.37 30.89 5.07
N LEU A 194 13.19 30.28 5.08
CA LEU A 194 11.95 30.99 5.32
C LEU A 194 11.81 31.33 6.81
N LYS A 195 11.71 32.62 7.12
CA LYS A 195 11.44 33.13 8.47
C LYS A 195 10.29 34.14 8.42
N GLU A 196 9.25 33.92 9.19
CA GLU A 196 8.09 34.83 9.31
C GLU A 196 7.51 35.26 7.95
N GLY A 197 7.41 34.31 7.00
CA GLY A 197 6.89 34.56 5.65
C GLY A 197 7.85 35.34 4.72
N LYS A 198 9.14 35.44 5.06
CA LYS A 198 10.16 36.11 4.25
C LYS A 198 11.40 35.27 4.07
N LEU A 199 12.07 35.42 2.95
CA LEU A 199 13.38 34.81 2.69
C LEU A 199 14.46 35.53 3.52
N ASP A 200 15.10 34.78 4.43
CA ASP A 200 16.36 35.22 5.08
C ASP A 200 17.55 34.61 4.33
N ALA A 201 18.16 35.41 3.44
CA ALA A 201 19.30 34.97 2.65
C ALA A 201 20.62 34.83 3.46
N THR A 202 20.65 35.28 4.72
CA THR A 202 21.81 35.13 5.60
C THR A 202 21.82 33.79 6.33
N ALA A 203 20.68 33.13 6.41
CA ALA A 203 20.51 31.82 7.04
C ALA A 203 20.54 30.69 5.98
N THR A 204 21.40 29.71 6.20
CA THR A 204 21.56 28.54 5.31
C THR A 204 21.05 27.24 5.92
N THR A 205 20.65 27.23 7.19
CA THR A 205 20.14 26.06 7.89
C THR A 205 18.94 26.40 8.74
N ALA A 206 18.00 25.45 8.83
CA ALA A 206 16.88 25.47 9.78
C ALA A 206 16.65 24.08 10.36
N GLN A 207 16.13 24.02 11.59
CA GLN A 207 15.77 22.78 12.26
C GLN A 207 14.46 22.97 13.04
N GLY A 208 13.69 21.90 13.16
CA GLY A 208 12.44 21.84 13.91
C GLY A 208 11.22 21.79 13.01
N ARG A 209 10.10 22.34 13.50
CA ARG A 209 8.84 22.32 12.77
C ARG A 209 8.88 23.28 11.57
N ASN A 210 8.49 22.79 10.39
CA ASN A 210 8.47 23.55 9.15
C ASN A 210 9.83 24.20 8.83
N ALA A 211 10.92 23.46 8.97
CA ALA A 211 12.22 23.85 8.46
C ALA A 211 12.14 23.95 6.93
N CYS A 212 12.28 25.17 6.38
CA CYS A 212 11.93 25.46 4.99
C CYS A 212 13.04 26.22 4.27
N ALA A 213 13.60 25.59 3.23
CA ALA A 213 14.42 26.26 2.23
C ALA A 213 13.54 27.10 1.30
N THR A 214 13.99 28.29 0.98
CA THR A 214 13.29 29.20 0.07
C THR A 214 14.26 29.67 -1.02
N LEU A 215 13.88 29.41 -2.25
CA LEU A 215 14.62 29.80 -3.46
C LEU A 215 13.79 30.85 -4.19
N ARG A 216 14.35 32.03 -4.43
CA ARG A 216 13.71 33.08 -5.20
C ARG A 216 14.36 33.15 -6.59
N PHE A 217 13.55 33.12 -7.61
CA PHE A 217 13.98 33.23 -9.00
C PHE A 217 13.66 34.59 -9.61
N ALA A 218 14.35 34.94 -10.69
CA ALA A 218 14.07 36.15 -11.45
C ALA A 218 12.62 36.20 -11.94
N ASN A 219 12.00 37.38 -11.93
CA ASN A 219 10.59 37.54 -12.32
C ASN A 219 10.29 37.07 -13.76
N GLY A 220 11.31 36.94 -14.61
CA GLY A 220 11.21 36.39 -15.96
C GLY A 220 11.42 34.89 -16.10
N THR A 221 11.75 34.20 -15.03
CA THR A 221 11.97 32.72 -15.05
C THR A 221 10.68 32.00 -15.38
N SER A 222 10.58 31.32 -16.51
CA SER A 222 9.40 30.57 -16.92
C SER A 222 9.42 29.11 -16.49
N HIS A 223 10.59 28.60 -16.08
CA HIS A 223 10.80 27.17 -15.84
C HIS A 223 11.84 26.95 -14.74
N VAL A 224 11.61 25.93 -13.91
CA VAL A 224 12.56 25.41 -12.91
C VAL A 224 12.47 23.90 -12.90
N GLY A 225 13.54 23.23 -13.33
CA GLY A 225 13.73 21.80 -13.15
C GLY A 225 14.26 21.49 -11.75
N VAL A 226 13.67 20.51 -11.09
CA VAL A 226 14.12 19.99 -9.78
C VAL A 226 14.37 18.52 -9.91
N ARG A 227 15.60 18.06 -9.66
CA ARG A 227 15.88 16.62 -9.49
C ARG A 227 16.27 16.34 -8.05
N TYR A 228 15.82 15.23 -7.53
CA TYR A 228 16.12 14.88 -6.15
C TYR A 228 16.26 13.38 -5.93
N GLY A 229 17.03 13.03 -4.91
CA GLY A 229 17.16 11.68 -4.38
C GLY A 229 16.68 11.61 -2.94
N VAL A 230 16.19 10.45 -2.55
CA VAL A 230 15.78 10.14 -1.18
C VAL A 230 16.56 8.97 -0.62
N SER A 231 16.65 8.89 0.72
CA SER A 231 17.33 7.80 1.43
C SER A 231 16.74 7.63 2.82
N PHE A 232 16.79 6.41 3.36
CA PHE A 232 16.57 6.14 4.78
C PHE A 232 17.88 5.99 5.56
N ILE A 233 19.03 6.20 4.90
CA ILE A 233 20.37 6.02 5.50
C ILE A 233 21.01 7.36 5.87
N SER A 234 21.15 8.29 4.89
CA SER A 234 21.79 9.60 5.09
C SER A 234 21.56 10.55 3.91
N GLU A 235 21.87 11.85 4.09
CA GLU A 235 21.87 12.85 3.01
C GLU A 235 22.88 12.50 1.90
N GLU A 236 24.07 11.98 2.28
CA GLU A 236 25.06 11.53 1.29
C GLU A 236 24.56 10.34 0.47
N GLN A 237 23.80 9.44 1.09
CA GLN A 237 23.21 8.34 0.35
C GLN A 237 22.09 8.83 -0.57
N ALA A 238 21.27 9.79 -0.14
CA ALA A 238 20.27 10.43 -1.01
C ALA A 238 20.90 11.07 -2.24
N LYS A 239 22.05 11.75 -2.07
CA LYS A 239 22.85 12.31 -3.17
C LYS A 239 23.38 11.22 -4.10
N LYS A 240 23.91 10.11 -3.56
CA LYS A 240 24.39 8.98 -4.38
C LYS A 240 23.24 8.34 -5.16
N ASN A 241 22.08 8.17 -4.55
CA ASN A 241 20.88 7.64 -5.20
C ASN A 241 20.47 8.53 -6.37
N LEU A 242 20.47 9.87 -6.17
CA LEU A 242 20.20 10.82 -7.23
C LEU A 242 21.16 10.65 -8.41
N TYR A 243 22.47 10.69 -8.17
CA TYR A 243 23.47 10.65 -9.24
C TYR A 243 23.58 9.29 -9.93
N ARG A 244 23.22 8.20 -9.26
CA ARG A 244 23.14 6.88 -9.86
C ARG A 244 22.00 6.79 -10.88
N GLU A 245 20.86 7.39 -10.60
CA GLU A 245 19.63 7.23 -11.40
C GLU A 245 19.39 8.38 -12.38
N GLN A 246 19.85 9.60 -12.06
CA GLN A 246 19.57 10.80 -12.84
C GLN A 246 20.84 11.49 -13.31
N GLN A 247 21.13 11.41 -14.62
CA GLN A 247 22.31 12.05 -15.22
C GLN A 247 22.10 13.55 -15.52
N GLY A 248 20.89 14.08 -15.41
CA GLY A 248 20.53 15.46 -15.69
C GLY A 248 19.05 15.74 -15.40
N PHE A 249 18.49 16.73 -16.07
CA PHE A 249 17.10 17.19 -15.88
C PHE A 249 16.17 16.75 -17.03
N ASN A 250 16.45 15.64 -17.69
CA ASN A 250 15.62 15.15 -18.79
C ASN A 250 14.44 14.30 -18.28
N LEU A 251 13.37 14.99 -17.87
CA LEU A 251 12.14 14.37 -17.37
C LEU A 251 11.55 13.35 -18.38
N THR A 252 11.51 13.70 -19.67
CA THR A 252 10.93 12.81 -20.69
C THR A 252 11.69 11.48 -20.81
N ALA A 253 13.02 11.50 -20.61
CA ALA A 253 13.80 10.25 -20.62
C ALA A 253 13.48 9.38 -19.39
N VAL A 254 13.27 9.98 -18.21
CA VAL A 254 12.88 9.26 -16.98
C VAL A 254 11.46 8.68 -17.13
N GLU A 255 10.54 9.46 -17.67
CA GLU A 255 9.18 9.03 -17.97
C GLU A 255 9.16 7.81 -18.91
N GLN A 256 9.94 7.87 -20.00
CA GLN A 256 10.04 6.73 -20.92
C GLN A 256 10.65 5.48 -20.26
N GLN A 257 11.67 5.65 -19.44
CA GLN A 257 12.25 4.56 -18.67
C GLN A 257 11.23 3.94 -17.70
N GLY A 258 10.47 4.78 -17.00
CA GLY A 258 9.41 4.32 -16.12
C GLY A 258 8.32 3.52 -16.86
N ARG A 259 7.91 4.01 -18.02
CA ARG A 259 6.97 3.31 -18.91
C ARG A 259 7.49 1.93 -19.33
N ASP A 260 8.75 1.84 -19.70
CA ASP A 260 9.37 0.58 -20.15
C ASP A 260 9.50 -0.42 -19.00
N VAL A 261 9.85 0.04 -17.81
CA VAL A 261 9.90 -0.79 -16.59
C VAL A 261 8.52 -1.37 -16.27
N TRP A 262 7.48 -0.55 -16.31
CA TRP A 262 6.11 -1.01 -16.08
C TRP A 262 5.61 -1.96 -17.15
N ASN A 263 5.86 -1.69 -18.42
CA ASN A 263 5.49 -2.61 -19.49
C ASN A 263 6.16 -3.98 -19.31
N LYS A 264 7.44 -4.01 -18.92
CA LYS A 264 8.14 -5.27 -18.63
C LYS A 264 7.52 -6.02 -17.46
N ALA A 265 7.14 -5.31 -16.38
CA ALA A 265 6.52 -5.92 -15.20
C ALA A 265 5.11 -6.47 -15.53
N LEU A 266 4.27 -5.66 -16.15
CA LEU A 266 2.90 -6.03 -16.47
C LEU A 266 2.78 -7.08 -17.59
N ALA A 267 3.72 -7.13 -18.51
CA ALA A 267 3.74 -8.11 -19.61
C ALA A 267 3.95 -9.57 -19.15
N LYS A 268 4.29 -9.80 -17.87
CA LYS A 268 4.33 -11.16 -17.30
C LYS A 268 2.95 -11.84 -17.31
N ILE A 269 1.86 -11.06 -17.36
CA ILE A 269 0.50 -11.54 -17.57
C ILE A 269 -0.04 -10.92 -18.86
N ALA A 270 -0.14 -11.73 -19.93
CA ALA A 270 -0.72 -11.30 -21.19
C ALA A 270 -2.21 -11.65 -21.25
N VAL A 271 -3.06 -10.65 -21.43
CA VAL A 271 -4.51 -10.82 -21.54
C VAL A 271 -4.95 -10.64 -22.99
N THR A 272 -5.64 -11.65 -23.53
CA THR A 272 -6.24 -11.61 -24.86
C THR A 272 -7.75 -11.72 -24.74
N GLY A 273 -8.49 -11.03 -25.64
CA GLY A 273 -9.96 -10.94 -25.55
C GLY A 273 -10.41 -9.93 -24.49
N GLY A 274 -11.71 -9.94 -24.18
CA GLY A 274 -12.34 -8.99 -23.29
C GLY A 274 -12.45 -7.56 -23.85
N THR A 275 -13.16 -6.69 -23.13
CA THR A 275 -13.27 -5.26 -23.45
C THR A 275 -12.06 -4.50 -22.92
N ASP A 276 -11.87 -3.24 -23.37
CA ASP A 276 -10.84 -2.35 -22.83
C ASP A 276 -11.07 -2.09 -21.34
N ASP A 277 -12.32 -1.94 -20.88
CA ASP A 277 -12.65 -1.75 -19.46
C ASP A 277 -12.25 -2.96 -18.62
N GLN A 278 -12.51 -4.18 -19.10
CA GLN A 278 -12.07 -5.40 -18.40
C GLN A 278 -10.54 -5.49 -18.28
N LYS A 279 -9.82 -5.11 -19.34
CA LYS A 279 -8.36 -5.03 -19.31
C LYS A 279 -7.88 -3.92 -18.37
N THR A 280 -8.56 -2.77 -18.36
CA THR A 280 -8.26 -1.66 -17.45
C THR A 280 -8.39 -2.09 -15.99
N VAL A 281 -9.48 -2.74 -15.62
CA VAL A 281 -9.68 -3.28 -14.25
C VAL A 281 -8.57 -4.29 -13.92
N MET A 282 -8.33 -5.25 -14.81
CA MET A 282 -7.30 -6.30 -14.59
C MET A 282 -5.90 -5.72 -14.43
N TYR A 283 -5.45 -4.88 -15.38
CA TYR A 283 -4.10 -4.34 -15.32
C TYR A 283 -3.92 -3.31 -14.19
N THR A 284 -4.98 -2.58 -13.81
CA THR A 284 -4.95 -1.70 -12.65
C THR A 284 -4.85 -2.51 -11.35
N ALA A 285 -5.62 -3.58 -11.19
CA ALA A 285 -5.51 -4.47 -10.05
C ALA A 285 -4.10 -5.10 -9.97
N TYR A 286 -3.56 -5.54 -11.11
CA TYR A 286 -2.21 -6.10 -11.17
C TYR A 286 -1.12 -5.06 -10.86
N TYR A 287 -1.24 -3.82 -11.36
CA TYR A 287 -0.36 -2.70 -10.99
C TYR A 287 -0.36 -2.48 -9.47
N ARG A 288 -1.52 -2.52 -8.81
CA ARG A 288 -1.65 -2.34 -7.36
C ARG A 288 -0.83 -3.36 -6.56
N THR A 289 -0.64 -4.58 -7.06
CA THR A 289 0.17 -5.61 -6.37
C THR A 289 1.66 -5.26 -6.26
N PHE A 290 2.14 -4.28 -7.03
CA PHE A 290 3.52 -3.79 -6.99
C PHE A 290 3.72 -2.56 -6.10
N GLU A 291 2.65 -1.97 -5.55
CA GLU A 291 2.76 -0.81 -4.67
C GLU A 291 3.41 -1.18 -3.33
N ARG A 292 3.27 -2.43 -2.91
CA ARG A 292 3.81 -3.01 -1.68
C ARG A 292 4.26 -4.45 -1.88
N PRO A 293 5.23 -4.91 -1.06
CA PRO A 293 6.13 -4.13 -0.22
C PRO A 293 7.13 -3.31 -1.03
N VAL A 294 7.80 -2.34 -0.40
CA VAL A 294 8.81 -1.49 -1.03
C VAL A 294 10.23 -1.93 -0.66
N CYS A 295 11.15 -1.82 -1.61
CA CYS A 295 12.56 -2.13 -1.42
C CYS A 295 13.31 -0.96 -0.77
N LEU A 296 13.89 -1.17 0.40
CA LEU A 296 14.71 -0.18 1.11
C LEU A 296 16.23 -0.37 0.93
N SER A 297 16.67 -1.31 0.11
CA SER A 297 18.10 -1.49 -0.15
C SER A 297 18.70 -0.35 -0.96
N GLU A 298 19.81 0.20 -0.48
CA GLU A 298 20.57 1.32 -1.02
C GLU A 298 22.05 0.93 -1.07
N ASP A 299 22.60 0.68 -2.25
CA ASP A 299 24.01 0.30 -2.45
C ASP A 299 24.48 -0.86 -1.53
N GLY A 300 23.67 -1.91 -1.42
CA GLY A 300 23.99 -3.10 -0.61
C GLY A 300 23.76 -2.95 0.88
N LYS A 301 23.04 -1.90 1.31
CA LYS A 301 22.68 -1.61 2.70
C LYS A 301 21.22 -1.21 2.80
N TYR A 302 20.66 -1.30 3.99
CA TYR A 302 19.33 -0.76 4.30
C TYR A 302 19.25 -0.29 5.75
N PHE A 303 18.39 0.68 6.02
CA PHE A 303 17.99 1.05 7.38
C PHE A 303 16.85 0.15 7.81
N SER A 304 16.93 -0.38 9.04
CA SER A 304 15.86 -1.14 9.68
C SER A 304 15.26 -0.37 10.85
N ALA A 305 13.97 -0.08 10.78
CA ALA A 305 13.25 0.49 11.91
C ALA A 305 12.96 -0.54 13.02
N TYR A 306 13.22 -1.82 12.79
CA TYR A 306 12.97 -2.91 13.75
C TYR A 306 14.01 -2.97 14.85
N ASP A 307 15.21 -2.43 14.63
CA ASP A 307 16.26 -2.27 15.65
C ASP A 307 16.97 -0.90 15.59
N GLY A 308 16.54 -0.01 14.69
CA GLY A 308 17.07 1.34 14.52
C GLY A 308 18.50 1.39 13.93
N LYS A 309 18.92 0.36 13.16
CA LYS A 309 20.28 0.24 12.64
C LYS A 309 20.34 0.13 11.12
N ILE A 310 21.51 0.44 10.58
CA ILE A 310 21.86 0.19 9.19
C ILE A 310 22.53 -1.19 9.09
N HIS A 311 22.02 -2.03 8.17
CA HIS A 311 22.53 -3.37 7.92
C HIS A 311 23.05 -3.50 6.49
N ALA A 312 23.99 -4.42 6.28
CA ALA A 312 24.30 -4.91 4.94
C ALA A 312 23.18 -5.85 4.46
N ASP A 313 22.77 -5.76 3.20
CA ASP A 313 21.74 -6.63 2.66
C ASP A 313 22.28 -8.00 2.18
N GLY A 314 23.61 -8.15 2.10
CA GLY A 314 24.26 -9.40 1.72
C GLY A 314 23.92 -9.85 0.28
N GLY A 315 23.51 -8.93 -0.58
CA GLY A 315 23.09 -9.21 -1.95
C GLY A 315 21.64 -9.69 -2.08
N THR A 316 20.88 -9.70 -0.97
CA THR A 316 19.44 -9.98 -0.96
C THR A 316 18.70 -8.73 -0.50
N PRO A 317 17.98 -8.04 -1.39
CA PRO A 317 17.30 -6.78 -1.07
C PRO A 317 16.35 -6.90 0.12
N PHE A 318 16.24 -5.81 0.90
CA PHE A 318 15.36 -5.71 2.04
C PHE A 318 14.06 -5.00 1.66
N TYR A 319 12.95 -5.66 1.92
CA TYR A 319 11.58 -5.17 1.65
C TYR A 319 10.81 -4.96 2.93
N THR A 320 10.00 -3.90 2.98
CA THR A 320 9.07 -3.60 4.07
C THR A 320 7.84 -2.85 3.55
N ASP A 321 6.94 -2.43 4.44
CA ASP A 321 5.67 -1.79 4.12
C ASP A 321 4.71 -2.76 3.42
N ASP A 322 4.27 -3.75 4.19
CA ASP A 322 3.31 -4.74 3.72
C ASP A 322 2.22 -4.96 4.75
N TRP A 323 1.03 -5.19 4.26
CA TRP A 323 -0.13 -5.48 5.08
C TRP A 323 -0.45 -6.96 4.95
N ILE A 324 0.31 -7.78 5.71
CA ILE A 324 0.25 -9.24 5.56
C ILE A 324 -1.16 -9.78 5.77
N TRP A 325 -1.97 -9.14 6.64
CA TRP A 325 -3.36 -9.51 6.86
C TRP A 325 -4.20 -9.43 5.58
N ASP A 326 -3.87 -8.50 4.68
CA ASP A 326 -4.50 -8.28 3.39
C ASP A 326 -3.81 -9.14 2.30
N THR A 327 -2.49 -9.03 2.20
CA THR A 327 -1.71 -9.51 1.06
C THR A 327 -1.49 -11.02 1.03
N TYR A 328 -1.62 -11.73 2.17
CA TYR A 328 -1.42 -13.19 2.21
C TYR A 328 -2.41 -13.97 1.34
N ARG A 329 -3.60 -13.42 1.10
CA ARG A 329 -4.67 -14.10 0.36
C ARG A 329 -4.40 -14.22 -1.13
N ALA A 330 -3.86 -13.16 -1.75
CA ALA A 330 -3.69 -13.10 -3.20
C ALA A 330 -2.34 -12.54 -3.65
N ALA A 331 -1.85 -11.44 -3.10
CA ALA A 331 -0.66 -10.77 -3.60
C ALA A 331 0.62 -11.60 -3.43
N HIS A 332 0.87 -12.18 -2.26
CA HIS A 332 1.98 -13.12 -2.03
C HIS A 332 1.85 -14.38 -2.89
N PRO A 333 0.69 -15.08 -2.93
CA PRO A 333 0.48 -16.21 -3.81
C PRO A 333 0.72 -15.90 -5.30
N LEU A 334 0.31 -14.71 -5.76
CA LEU A 334 0.54 -14.26 -7.13
C LEU A 334 2.05 -14.05 -7.39
N ARG A 335 2.74 -13.33 -6.51
CA ARG A 335 4.20 -13.10 -6.61
C ARG A 335 4.99 -14.40 -6.60
N ALA A 336 4.63 -15.33 -5.74
CA ALA A 336 5.25 -16.65 -5.69
C ALA A 336 5.16 -17.42 -7.02
N LEU A 337 4.11 -17.16 -7.84
CA LEU A 337 3.95 -17.76 -9.17
C LEU A 337 4.66 -16.98 -10.27
N ILE A 338 4.60 -15.64 -10.23
CA ILE A 338 4.97 -14.79 -11.37
C ILE A 338 6.33 -14.11 -11.18
N THR A 339 6.67 -13.79 -9.94
CA THR A 339 7.90 -13.08 -9.56
C THR A 339 8.58 -13.70 -8.33
N PRO A 340 8.90 -15.03 -8.36
CA PRO A 340 9.54 -15.71 -7.23
C PRO A 340 10.87 -15.04 -6.84
N GLU A 341 11.56 -14.42 -7.80
CA GLU A 341 12.80 -13.63 -7.58
C GLU A 341 12.60 -12.39 -6.71
N VAL A 342 11.38 -11.92 -6.55
CA VAL A 342 10.99 -10.81 -5.65
C VAL A 342 10.41 -11.37 -4.34
N GLU A 343 9.63 -12.44 -4.41
CA GLU A 343 8.97 -13.03 -3.23
C GLU A 343 9.97 -13.67 -2.26
N GLU A 344 11.00 -14.35 -2.76
CA GLU A 344 12.06 -14.93 -1.91
C GLU A 344 12.78 -13.86 -1.05
N PRO A 345 13.25 -12.73 -1.59
CA PRO A 345 13.79 -11.61 -0.81
C PRO A 345 12.79 -10.99 0.18
N ILE A 346 11.50 -10.93 -0.15
CA ILE A 346 10.46 -10.43 0.77
C ILE A 346 10.38 -11.33 2.00
N ILE A 347 10.29 -12.65 1.80
CA ILE A 347 10.25 -13.62 2.91
C ILE A 347 11.53 -13.52 3.76
N GLU A 348 12.70 -13.44 3.12
CA GLU A 348 13.98 -13.27 3.84
C GLU A 348 13.98 -11.97 4.66
N SER A 349 13.39 -10.89 4.14
CA SER A 349 13.27 -9.62 4.86
C SER A 349 12.45 -9.79 6.15
N TYR A 350 11.37 -10.56 6.12
CA TYR A 350 10.54 -10.80 7.30
C TYR A 350 11.24 -11.67 8.35
N LEU A 351 12.07 -12.62 7.91
CA LEU A 351 12.92 -13.38 8.82
C LEU A 351 13.95 -12.47 9.50
N ARG A 352 14.56 -11.54 8.75
CA ARG A 352 15.48 -10.53 9.31
C ARG A 352 14.77 -9.59 10.29
N MET A 353 13.55 -9.14 9.98
CA MET A 353 12.75 -8.31 10.90
C MET A 353 12.52 -9.04 12.23
N ALA A 354 12.15 -10.33 12.19
CA ALA A 354 11.95 -11.15 13.39
C ALA A 354 13.21 -11.21 14.27
N GLU A 355 14.39 -11.30 13.65
CA GLU A 355 15.68 -11.28 14.36
C GLU A 355 16.00 -9.90 14.93
N GLN A 356 15.80 -8.85 14.14
CA GLN A 356 16.10 -7.47 14.52
C GLN A 356 15.20 -6.98 15.66
N MET A 357 13.94 -7.41 15.71
CA MET A 357 13.06 -7.18 16.86
C MET A 357 13.53 -7.91 18.14
N GLY A 358 14.44 -8.87 18.04
CA GLY A 358 14.95 -9.66 19.16
C GLY A 358 14.00 -10.73 19.70
N THR A 359 12.75 -10.74 19.30
CA THR A 359 11.73 -11.70 19.75
C THR A 359 11.73 -12.97 18.93
N LYS A 360 12.21 -12.89 17.69
CA LYS A 360 12.07 -13.96 16.68
C LYS A 360 10.61 -14.29 16.36
N TRP A 361 9.72 -13.35 16.45
CA TRP A 361 8.35 -13.45 15.99
C TRP A 361 8.24 -12.89 14.57
N MET A 362 7.57 -13.59 13.68
CA MET A 362 7.27 -13.04 12.36
C MET A 362 6.53 -11.70 12.51
N PRO A 363 6.83 -10.69 11.67
CA PRO A 363 6.08 -9.45 11.70
C PRO A 363 4.61 -9.71 11.35
N THR A 364 3.71 -8.94 11.94
CA THR A 364 2.27 -9.04 11.69
C THR A 364 1.83 -8.04 10.64
N PHE A 365 2.35 -6.81 10.74
CA PHE A 365 2.02 -5.71 9.85
C PHE A 365 3.24 -4.80 9.67
N PRO A 366 4.24 -5.26 8.87
CA PRO A 366 5.48 -4.52 8.69
C PRO A 366 5.26 -3.20 7.96
N GLU A 367 5.78 -2.12 8.52
CA GLU A 367 5.81 -0.80 7.91
C GLU A 367 7.26 -0.30 7.81
N ILE A 368 7.51 0.78 7.09
CA ILE A 368 8.82 1.44 7.01
C ILE A 368 9.30 1.87 8.41
N THR A 369 8.38 2.13 9.30
CA THR A 369 8.61 2.62 10.67
C THR A 369 8.64 1.54 11.75
N GLY A 370 8.59 0.27 11.37
CA GLY A 370 8.58 -0.90 12.23
C GLY A 370 7.32 -1.74 12.09
N ASP A 371 7.17 -2.79 12.90
CA ASP A 371 5.96 -3.61 12.91
C ASP A 371 4.85 -2.91 13.70
N SER A 372 3.86 -2.38 13.02
CA SER A 372 2.72 -1.70 13.65
C SER A 372 1.74 -2.67 14.31
N ARG A 373 1.82 -3.95 13.97
CA ARG A 373 0.99 -5.04 14.52
C ARG A 373 -0.50 -4.80 14.39
N ARG A 374 -0.90 -4.01 13.41
CA ARG A 374 -2.30 -3.77 13.09
C ARG A 374 -2.99 -5.09 12.76
N MET A 375 -4.32 -5.10 12.86
CA MET A 375 -5.16 -6.25 12.59
C MET A 375 -4.90 -7.42 13.57
N ASN A 376 -5.45 -8.57 13.26
CA ASN A 376 -5.31 -9.78 14.05
C ASN A 376 -4.50 -10.87 13.31
N SER A 377 -4.28 -12.02 13.96
CA SER A 377 -3.67 -13.22 13.39
C SER A 377 -2.17 -13.10 13.07
N ASN A 378 -1.59 -14.22 12.61
CA ASN A 378 -0.15 -14.33 12.31
C ASN A 378 0.07 -14.83 10.87
N HIS A 379 -0.65 -14.26 9.91
CA HIS A 379 -0.73 -14.76 8.52
C HIS A 379 0.60 -14.76 7.74
N GLY A 380 1.70 -14.22 8.29
CA GLY A 380 3.04 -14.46 7.75
C GLY A 380 3.39 -15.95 7.60
N VAL A 381 2.78 -16.83 8.43
CA VAL A 381 2.92 -18.28 8.29
C VAL A 381 2.26 -18.81 7.00
N ALA A 382 1.15 -18.20 6.57
CA ALA A 382 0.46 -18.59 5.34
C ALA A 382 1.31 -18.28 4.11
N MET A 383 1.91 -17.08 4.06
CA MET A 383 2.85 -16.68 3.01
C MET A 383 4.03 -17.68 2.91
N VAL A 384 4.65 -18.04 4.04
CA VAL A 384 5.75 -19.00 4.08
C VAL A 384 5.31 -20.38 3.60
N ALA A 385 4.16 -20.88 4.08
CA ALA A 385 3.64 -22.18 3.67
C ALA A 385 3.38 -22.25 2.17
N ASP A 386 2.72 -21.24 1.61
CA ASP A 386 2.42 -21.16 0.18
C ASP A 386 3.70 -21.13 -0.67
N ALA A 387 4.66 -20.28 -0.31
CA ALA A 387 5.95 -20.18 -0.98
C ALA A 387 6.70 -21.52 -1.03
N LEU A 388 6.73 -22.25 0.10
CA LEU A 388 7.39 -23.55 0.18
C LEU A 388 6.76 -24.59 -0.75
N TYR A 389 5.42 -24.68 -0.76
CA TYR A 389 4.72 -25.64 -1.62
C TYR A 389 4.79 -25.28 -3.11
N LYS A 390 5.09 -24.03 -3.42
CA LYS A 390 5.39 -23.56 -4.79
C LYS A 390 6.87 -23.70 -5.18
N GLY A 391 7.72 -24.18 -4.27
CA GLY A 391 9.12 -24.48 -4.55
C GLY A 391 10.08 -23.31 -4.41
N LEU A 392 9.69 -22.22 -3.75
CA LEU A 392 10.56 -21.08 -3.47
C LEU A 392 11.63 -21.46 -2.42
N ARG A 393 12.78 -20.79 -2.51
CA ARG A 393 13.88 -20.98 -1.57
C ARG A 393 13.61 -20.17 -0.30
N VAL A 394 13.35 -20.86 0.79
CA VAL A 394 13.12 -20.28 2.11
C VAL A 394 14.01 -20.98 3.14
N ASP A 395 14.60 -20.25 4.06
CA ASP A 395 15.28 -20.86 5.21
C ASP A 395 14.25 -21.52 6.14
N MET A 396 14.03 -22.79 5.90
CA MET A 396 13.03 -23.62 6.58
C MET A 396 13.19 -23.69 8.08
N LYS A 397 14.41 -23.59 8.58
CA LYS A 397 14.68 -23.66 10.02
C LYS A 397 14.23 -22.39 10.71
N ARG A 398 14.67 -21.23 10.17
CA ARG A 398 14.30 -19.92 10.68
C ARG A 398 12.79 -19.69 10.53
N ALA A 399 12.26 -19.95 9.34
CA ALA A 399 10.86 -19.74 9.03
C ALA A 399 9.92 -20.53 9.97
N PHE A 400 10.18 -21.83 10.19
CA PHE A 400 9.38 -22.61 11.13
C PHE A 400 9.50 -22.09 12.57
N GLU A 401 10.74 -21.86 13.05
CA GLU A 401 10.97 -21.34 14.42
C GLU A 401 10.22 -20.04 14.66
N TYR A 402 10.32 -19.08 13.71
CA TYR A 402 9.79 -17.73 13.91
C TYR A 402 8.27 -17.67 13.75
N CYS A 403 7.72 -18.46 12.83
CA CYS A 403 6.26 -18.64 12.73
C CYS A 403 5.68 -19.29 13.99
N GLN A 404 6.30 -20.39 14.46
CA GLN A 404 5.89 -21.09 15.67
C GLN A 404 5.91 -20.16 16.89
N LYS A 405 7.02 -19.48 17.13
CA LYS A 405 7.17 -18.55 18.25
C LYS A 405 6.17 -17.39 18.19
N GLY A 406 5.94 -16.83 16.99
CA GLY A 406 4.96 -15.76 16.81
C GLY A 406 3.53 -16.19 17.18
N ILE A 407 3.18 -17.44 16.93
CA ILE A 407 1.85 -17.99 17.25
C ILE A 407 1.75 -18.41 18.73
N GLU A 408 2.79 -19.01 19.31
CA GLU A 408 2.73 -19.61 20.65
C GLU A 408 3.13 -18.64 21.77
N GLU A 409 4.08 -17.71 21.53
CA GLU A 409 4.67 -16.87 22.56
C GLU A 409 4.10 -15.43 22.59
N LYS A 410 3.62 -14.92 21.45
CA LYS A 410 2.99 -13.61 21.34
C LYS A 410 1.51 -13.73 21.67
N THR A 411 0.93 -12.69 22.27
CA THR A 411 -0.54 -12.66 22.47
C THR A 411 -1.29 -12.66 21.13
N LEU A 412 -2.41 -13.35 21.10
CA LEU A 412 -3.36 -13.36 19.98
C LEU A 412 -4.24 -12.10 19.96
N ALA A 413 -4.19 -11.27 21.01
CA ALA A 413 -4.95 -10.03 21.05
C ALA A 413 -4.54 -9.09 19.90
N PRO A 414 -5.52 -8.54 19.14
CA PRO A 414 -5.24 -7.64 18.02
C PRO A 414 -4.45 -6.40 18.44
N TRP A 415 -3.59 -5.91 17.54
CA TRP A 415 -2.76 -4.70 17.71
C TRP A 415 -1.82 -4.77 18.92
N CYS A 416 -1.48 -5.93 19.40
CA CYS A 416 -0.64 -6.11 20.57
C CYS A 416 0.63 -6.91 20.22
N GLY A 417 1.76 -6.46 20.72
CA GLY A 417 3.07 -7.11 20.55
C GLY A 417 3.66 -7.64 21.86
N ASN A 418 2.82 -7.83 22.87
CA ASN A 418 3.25 -8.38 24.16
C ASN A 418 3.31 -9.91 24.10
N LYS A 419 3.89 -10.50 25.13
CA LYS A 419 3.83 -11.94 25.36
C LYS A 419 2.40 -12.37 25.65
N ALA A 420 2.12 -13.65 25.33
CA ALA A 420 0.87 -14.31 25.62
C ALA A 420 0.47 -14.15 27.12
N GLY A 421 -0.83 -13.95 27.33
CA GLY A 421 -1.46 -13.77 28.64
C GLY A 421 -2.58 -14.78 28.89
N TRP A 422 -3.48 -14.46 29.85
CA TRP A 422 -4.52 -15.42 30.25
C TRP A 422 -5.52 -15.74 29.12
N ILE A 423 -5.79 -14.78 28.24
CA ILE A 423 -6.71 -14.98 27.11
C ILE A 423 -6.12 -16.01 26.12
N ASP A 424 -4.80 -16.01 25.96
CA ASP A 424 -4.07 -16.93 25.12
C ASP A 424 -4.03 -18.33 25.76
N GLU A 425 -3.75 -18.41 27.07
CA GLU A 425 -3.82 -19.66 27.84
C GLU A 425 -5.22 -20.28 27.77
N PHE A 426 -6.26 -19.44 27.82
CA PHE A 426 -7.64 -19.89 27.65
C PHE A 426 -7.86 -20.47 26.25
N TYR A 427 -7.35 -19.80 25.17
CA TYR A 427 -7.45 -20.30 23.81
C TYR A 427 -6.78 -21.68 23.65
N TRP A 428 -5.56 -21.82 24.14
CA TRP A 428 -4.83 -23.08 24.03
C TRP A 428 -5.53 -24.25 24.78
N LYS A 429 -6.23 -23.94 25.84
CA LYS A 429 -6.98 -24.93 26.63
C LYS A 429 -8.34 -25.26 26.03
N ASN A 430 -9.06 -24.27 25.50
CA ASN A 430 -10.48 -24.39 25.15
C ASN A 430 -10.74 -24.32 23.63
N GLY A 431 -9.78 -23.88 22.83
CA GLY A 431 -9.86 -23.81 21.38
C GLY A 431 -10.57 -22.56 20.83
N TYR A 432 -10.82 -21.54 21.65
CA TYR A 432 -11.42 -20.29 21.21
C TYR A 432 -11.07 -19.13 22.16
N ILE A 433 -11.12 -17.89 21.66
CA ILE A 433 -11.05 -16.67 22.48
C ILE A 433 -12.41 -16.42 23.12
N PRO A 434 -12.50 -16.23 24.46
CA PRO A 434 -13.79 -16.01 25.12
C PRO A 434 -14.30 -14.59 24.85
N ALA A 435 -15.55 -14.48 24.44
CA ALA A 435 -16.25 -13.20 24.30
C ALA A 435 -16.70 -12.65 25.67
N LEU A 436 -16.81 -11.34 25.76
CA LEU A 436 -17.42 -10.66 26.91
C LEU A 436 -18.94 -10.69 26.78
N ARG A 437 -19.64 -10.91 27.89
CA ARG A 437 -21.10 -10.72 27.97
C ARG A 437 -21.44 -9.23 28.01
N GLU A 438 -22.64 -8.89 27.67
CA GLU A 438 -23.14 -7.52 27.79
C GLU A 438 -22.92 -6.97 29.22
N GLY A 439 -22.28 -5.79 29.30
CA GLY A 439 -21.93 -5.14 30.56
C GLY A 439 -20.67 -5.71 31.26
N GLU A 440 -20.08 -6.81 30.77
CA GLU A 440 -18.81 -7.32 31.30
C GLU A 440 -17.65 -6.42 30.85
N LYS A 441 -16.73 -6.11 31.78
CA LYS A 441 -15.57 -5.26 31.49
C LYS A 441 -14.38 -6.09 31.08
N GLU A 442 -13.61 -5.55 30.12
CA GLU A 442 -12.32 -6.12 29.76
C GLU A 442 -11.33 -6.03 30.93
N THR A 443 -10.60 -7.14 31.17
CA THR A 443 -9.62 -7.25 32.24
C THR A 443 -8.24 -7.65 31.73
N ASP A 444 -8.12 -8.08 30.48
CA ASP A 444 -6.80 -8.41 29.92
C ASP A 444 -6.10 -7.12 29.45
N PRO A 445 -4.89 -6.84 29.99
CA PRO A 445 -4.16 -5.64 29.63
C PRO A 445 -3.64 -5.64 28.18
N ASN A 446 -3.62 -6.79 27.51
CA ASN A 446 -3.20 -6.92 26.13
C ASN A 446 -4.33 -6.50 25.15
N VAL A 447 -5.56 -6.45 25.60
CA VAL A 447 -6.71 -6.12 24.75
C VAL A 447 -6.86 -4.62 24.58
N SER A 448 -6.74 -4.13 23.35
CA SER A 448 -6.99 -2.73 23.01
C SER A 448 -8.43 -2.34 23.29
N GLY A 449 -8.63 -1.14 23.87
CA GLY A 449 -9.98 -0.58 24.07
C GLY A 449 -10.73 -0.33 22.76
N PHE A 450 -10.03 -0.09 21.66
CA PHE A 450 -10.61 0.13 20.33
C PHE A 450 -10.78 -1.20 19.57
N GLU A 451 -9.72 -2.02 19.48
CA GLU A 451 -9.71 -3.25 18.69
C GLU A 451 -10.48 -4.40 19.35
N LYS A 452 -10.67 -4.35 20.67
CA LYS A 452 -11.37 -5.40 21.41
C LYS A 452 -10.69 -6.78 21.29
N ARG A 453 -11.41 -7.84 21.66
CA ARG A 453 -10.92 -9.24 21.56
C ARG A 453 -11.08 -9.84 20.18
N GLN A 454 -12.06 -9.40 19.42
CA GLN A 454 -12.44 -10.02 18.14
C GLN A 454 -12.53 -11.57 18.23
N PRO A 455 -13.27 -12.13 19.18
CA PRO A 455 -13.11 -13.52 19.59
C PRO A 455 -13.35 -14.55 18.48
N VAL A 456 -14.27 -14.29 17.57
CA VAL A 456 -14.53 -15.18 16.43
C VAL A 456 -13.44 -15.01 15.38
N ALA A 457 -13.15 -13.78 14.96
CA ALA A 457 -12.14 -13.50 13.93
C ALA A 457 -10.75 -14.05 14.31
N VAL A 458 -10.30 -13.76 15.54
CA VAL A 458 -9.00 -14.26 16.06
C VAL A 458 -8.97 -15.78 16.13
N SER A 459 -10.05 -16.42 16.59
CA SER A 459 -10.09 -17.89 16.71
C SER A 459 -10.05 -18.58 15.35
N LEU A 460 -10.77 -18.06 14.35
CA LEU A 460 -10.77 -18.60 12.99
C LEU A 460 -9.44 -18.37 12.30
N GLY A 461 -8.90 -17.14 12.35
CA GLY A 461 -7.60 -16.80 11.78
C GLY A 461 -6.47 -17.63 12.38
N THR A 462 -6.46 -17.82 13.71
CA THR A 462 -5.47 -18.67 14.38
C THR A 462 -5.60 -20.15 13.97
N ALA A 463 -6.81 -20.65 13.76
CA ALA A 463 -7.01 -22.01 13.24
C ALA A 463 -6.39 -22.18 11.84
N TYR A 464 -6.51 -21.20 10.98
CA TYR A 464 -5.86 -21.18 9.68
C TYR A 464 -4.33 -21.09 9.79
N ASP A 465 -3.81 -20.21 10.63
CA ASP A 465 -2.37 -20.10 10.88
C ASP A 465 -1.76 -21.41 11.37
N LEU A 466 -2.46 -22.12 12.26
CA LEU A 466 -2.05 -23.43 12.76
C LEU A 466 -2.06 -24.50 11.66
N TRP A 467 -3.02 -24.45 10.74
CA TRP A 467 -3.00 -25.31 9.57
C TRP A 467 -1.77 -25.03 8.71
N CYS A 468 -1.47 -23.78 8.41
CA CYS A 468 -0.28 -23.39 7.66
C CYS A 468 1.00 -23.88 8.35
N LEU A 469 1.10 -23.69 9.67
CA LEU A 469 2.24 -24.18 10.45
C LEU A 469 2.37 -25.70 10.39
N SER A 470 1.24 -26.43 10.42
CA SER A 470 1.23 -27.89 10.24
C SER A 470 1.80 -28.30 8.88
N ARG A 471 1.51 -27.50 7.82
CA ARG A 471 2.01 -27.76 6.47
C ARG A 471 3.51 -27.53 6.36
N ILE A 472 4.04 -26.47 6.99
CA ILE A 472 5.48 -26.23 7.08
C ILE A 472 6.19 -27.37 7.84
N ALA A 473 5.61 -27.81 8.97
CA ALA A 473 6.15 -28.94 9.73
C ALA A 473 6.18 -30.23 8.90
N ALA A 474 5.10 -30.53 8.18
CA ALA A 474 5.02 -31.69 7.30
C ALA A 474 6.07 -31.63 6.16
N PHE A 475 6.25 -30.46 5.55
CA PHE A 475 7.25 -30.25 4.50
C PHE A 475 8.68 -30.52 5.01
N ARG A 476 8.96 -30.20 6.27
CA ARG A 476 10.24 -30.49 6.94
C ARG A 476 10.40 -31.96 7.37
N GLY A 477 9.37 -32.77 7.26
CA GLY A 477 9.34 -34.15 7.77
C GLY A 477 9.12 -34.25 9.29
N ASP A 478 8.75 -33.16 9.96
CA ASP A 478 8.44 -33.15 11.40
C ASP A 478 7.00 -33.61 11.63
N LYS A 479 6.82 -34.91 11.63
CA LYS A 479 5.51 -35.55 11.76
C LYS A 479 4.78 -35.21 13.07
N LYS A 480 5.53 -35.04 14.18
CA LYS A 480 4.94 -34.75 15.49
C LYS A 480 4.28 -33.38 15.48
N ASN A 481 5.00 -32.34 15.07
CA ASN A 481 4.47 -30.97 14.99
C ASN A 481 3.41 -30.85 13.88
N ALA A 482 3.58 -31.55 12.76
CA ALA A 482 2.58 -31.55 11.70
C ALA A 482 1.22 -32.09 12.19
N GLU A 483 1.19 -33.22 12.92
CA GLU A 483 -0.02 -33.76 13.49
C GLU A 483 -0.60 -32.87 14.60
N HIS A 484 0.27 -32.36 15.48
CA HIS A 484 -0.13 -31.47 16.58
C HIS A 484 -0.88 -30.23 16.07
N TYR A 485 -0.27 -29.48 15.17
CA TYR A 485 -0.90 -28.26 14.63
C TYR A 485 -2.08 -28.53 13.71
N LEU A 486 -2.07 -29.68 12.99
CA LEU A 486 -3.23 -30.10 12.20
C LEU A 486 -4.45 -30.38 13.09
N ASN A 487 -4.24 -30.92 14.27
CA ASN A 487 -5.33 -31.18 15.22
C ASN A 487 -5.87 -29.86 15.78
N LEU A 488 -4.98 -28.93 16.19
CA LEU A 488 -5.36 -27.62 16.69
C LEU A 488 -6.03 -26.74 15.62
N SER A 489 -5.69 -26.91 14.34
CA SER A 489 -6.32 -26.16 13.24
C SER A 489 -7.82 -26.43 13.08
N ARG A 490 -8.36 -27.42 13.79
CA ARG A 490 -9.80 -27.71 13.83
C ARG A 490 -10.55 -26.99 14.94
N ASN A 491 -9.88 -26.14 15.70
CA ASN A 491 -10.47 -25.39 16.82
C ASN A 491 -11.64 -24.48 16.39
N TYR A 492 -11.73 -24.07 15.11
CA TYR A 492 -12.90 -23.34 14.59
C TYR A 492 -14.23 -24.05 14.87
N ARG A 493 -14.24 -25.40 14.97
CA ARG A 493 -15.44 -26.18 15.28
C ARG A 493 -16.06 -25.82 16.63
N THR A 494 -15.27 -25.33 17.59
CA THR A 494 -15.74 -24.96 18.93
C THR A 494 -16.73 -23.80 18.89
N LEU A 495 -16.61 -22.91 17.90
CA LEU A 495 -17.47 -21.74 17.72
C LEU A 495 -18.59 -21.97 16.70
N PHE A 496 -18.62 -23.12 16.00
CA PHE A 496 -19.66 -23.39 15.03
C PHE A 496 -20.99 -23.71 15.73
N ASN A 497 -22.03 -22.94 15.44
CA ASN A 497 -23.39 -23.19 15.91
C ASN A 497 -24.16 -23.95 14.81
N SER A 498 -24.44 -25.23 15.06
CA SER A 498 -25.13 -26.12 14.11
C SER A 498 -26.59 -25.73 13.87
N GLU A 499 -27.23 -25.01 14.80
CA GLU A 499 -28.63 -24.58 14.65
C GLU A 499 -28.77 -23.44 13.64
N THR A 500 -27.75 -22.57 13.59
CA THR A 500 -27.75 -21.36 12.73
C THR A 500 -26.82 -21.47 11.52
N SER A 501 -25.89 -22.42 11.56
CA SER A 501 -24.81 -22.58 10.58
C SER A 501 -23.86 -21.37 10.49
N PHE A 502 -23.64 -20.68 11.61
CA PHE A 502 -22.69 -19.56 11.75
C PHE A 502 -21.62 -19.86 12.80
N PHE A 503 -20.49 -19.14 12.72
CA PHE A 503 -19.56 -19.05 13.83
C PHE A 503 -20.07 -18.02 14.82
N HIS A 504 -20.29 -18.44 16.05
CA HIS A 504 -20.98 -17.72 17.11
C HIS A 504 -20.04 -17.53 18.29
N PRO A 505 -19.95 -16.31 18.88
CA PRO A 505 -19.09 -16.08 20.03
C PRO A 505 -19.57 -16.83 21.26
N LYS A 506 -18.62 -17.37 22.02
CA LYS A 506 -18.85 -18.02 23.32
C LYS A 506 -18.19 -17.24 24.45
N ASP A 507 -18.85 -17.23 25.60
CA ASP A 507 -18.26 -16.74 26.84
C ASP A 507 -17.21 -17.71 27.43
N LYS A 508 -16.60 -17.31 28.55
CA LYS A 508 -15.61 -18.13 29.26
C LYS A 508 -16.17 -19.40 29.89
N GLU A 509 -17.49 -19.51 30.04
CA GLU A 509 -18.20 -20.71 30.49
C GLU A 509 -18.60 -21.66 29.33
N GLY A 510 -18.26 -21.31 28.09
CA GLY A 510 -18.54 -22.11 26.89
C GLY A 510 -19.97 -21.96 26.35
N LYS A 511 -20.73 -20.97 26.80
CA LYS A 511 -22.10 -20.70 26.34
C LYS A 511 -22.08 -19.70 25.20
N PHE A 512 -22.87 -19.96 24.17
CA PHE A 512 -23.11 -18.97 23.11
C PHE A 512 -23.75 -17.70 23.67
N LEU A 513 -23.33 -16.54 23.15
CA LEU A 513 -23.92 -15.26 23.55
C LEU A 513 -25.29 -15.11 22.90
N GLU A 514 -26.32 -14.81 23.73
CA GLU A 514 -27.68 -14.59 23.26
C GLU A 514 -28.29 -13.36 23.95
N PRO A 515 -29.08 -12.51 23.27
CA PRO A 515 -29.40 -12.56 21.82
C PRO A 515 -28.22 -12.12 20.95
N PHE A 516 -28.12 -12.62 19.71
CA PHE A 516 -27.02 -12.32 18.79
C PHE A 516 -27.51 -12.04 17.37
N ASP A 517 -27.04 -10.92 16.76
CA ASP A 517 -27.33 -10.56 15.37
C ASP A 517 -26.07 -10.71 14.50
N TYR A 518 -26.06 -11.70 13.61
CA TYR A 518 -24.95 -11.99 12.70
C TYR A 518 -24.70 -10.89 11.65
N ARG A 519 -25.67 -9.97 11.45
CA ARG A 519 -25.51 -8.81 10.56
C ARG A 519 -24.79 -7.66 11.23
N PHE A 520 -24.66 -7.71 12.57
CA PHE A 520 -23.90 -6.71 13.29
C PHE A 520 -22.43 -6.81 12.88
N SER A 521 -21.98 -5.76 12.23
CA SER A 521 -20.65 -5.75 11.65
C SER A 521 -19.65 -5.10 12.56
N GLY A 522 -18.45 -5.62 12.50
CA GLY A 522 -17.25 -4.95 12.96
C GLY A 522 -17.09 -3.59 12.33
N GLY A 523 -17.30 -3.41 11.06
CA GLY A 523 -17.28 -2.18 10.31
C GLY A 523 -16.37 -1.11 10.89
N ILE A 524 -16.80 0.12 10.82
CA ILE A 524 -16.12 1.21 11.52
C ILE A 524 -16.41 1.12 13.02
N GLY A 525 -15.75 0.18 13.73
CA GLY A 525 -15.66 0.21 15.18
C GLY A 525 -16.40 -0.87 15.98
N ALA A 526 -17.17 -1.76 15.40
CA ALA A 526 -17.80 -2.85 16.16
C ALA A 526 -16.93 -4.11 16.12
N ARG A 527 -15.90 -4.17 16.97
CA ARG A 527 -14.92 -5.26 17.02
C ARG A 527 -15.11 -6.19 18.21
N ASP A 528 -16.33 -6.19 18.78
CA ASP A 528 -16.64 -7.04 19.92
C ASP A 528 -16.63 -8.53 19.58
N THR A 529 -16.84 -8.88 18.32
CA THR A 529 -16.98 -10.28 17.87
C THR A 529 -16.13 -10.61 16.66
N TYR A 530 -16.29 -9.83 15.59
CA TYR A 530 -15.60 -9.98 14.29
C TYR A 530 -14.63 -8.83 14.06
N ASP A 531 -13.85 -8.89 12.99
CA ASP A 531 -12.98 -7.80 12.56
C ASP A 531 -13.50 -7.23 11.25
N GLU A 532 -13.78 -5.92 11.22
CA GLU A 532 -14.17 -5.11 10.06
C GLU A 532 -15.34 -5.64 9.21
N ASN A 533 -15.89 -6.79 9.58
CA ASN A 533 -16.97 -7.46 8.87
C ASN A 533 -17.95 -8.12 9.86
N ASN A 534 -18.85 -8.97 9.40
CA ASN A 534 -19.91 -9.57 10.20
C ASN A 534 -19.94 -11.11 10.08
N GLY A 535 -20.89 -11.75 10.78
CA GLY A 535 -21.03 -13.19 10.80
C GLY A 535 -21.30 -13.81 9.43
N TRP A 536 -21.93 -13.09 8.51
CA TRP A 536 -22.19 -13.59 7.16
C TRP A 536 -20.92 -13.77 6.33
N THR A 537 -19.94 -12.87 6.49
CA THR A 537 -18.62 -13.01 5.86
C THR A 537 -17.79 -14.06 6.58
N TYR A 538 -17.69 -13.97 7.91
CA TYR A 538 -16.89 -14.93 8.71
C TYR A 538 -17.42 -16.35 8.71
N ARG A 539 -18.66 -16.56 8.30
CA ARG A 539 -19.23 -17.91 8.06
C ARG A 539 -18.39 -18.78 7.13
N TRP A 540 -17.62 -18.15 6.24
CA TRP A 540 -16.82 -18.80 5.20
C TRP A 540 -15.34 -18.88 5.54
N ASP A 541 -14.90 -18.31 6.67
CA ASP A 541 -13.49 -18.18 7.03
C ASP A 541 -12.87 -19.46 7.59
N VAL A 542 -13.05 -20.57 6.86
CA VAL A 542 -12.43 -21.89 7.08
C VAL A 542 -11.83 -22.38 5.75
N GLN A 543 -11.09 -21.51 5.09
CA GLN A 543 -10.51 -21.74 3.75
C GLN A 543 -9.63 -23.00 3.67
N HIS A 544 -9.02 -23.41 4.77
CA HIS A 544 -8.13 -24.57 4.86
C HIS A 544 -8.87 -25.91 4.97
N ASN A 545 -10.17 -25.92 5.26
CA ASN A 545 -10.94 -27.16 5.46
C ASN A 545 -12.40 -27.03 5.03
N MET A 546 -12.61 -26.61 3.80
CA MET A 546 -13.95 -26.40 3.23
C MET A 546 -14.80 -27.68 3.23
N ALA A 547 -14.18 -28.85 3.06
CA ALA A 547 -14.90 -30.12 3.12
C ALA A 547 -15.54 -30.38 4.50
N ASP A 548 -14.84 -29.99 5.56
CA ASP A 548 -15.38 -30.09 6.91
C ASP A 548 -16.48 -29.06 7.19
N LEU A 549 -16.32 -27.83 6.67
CA LEU A 549 -17.36 -26.79 6.76
C LEU A 549 -18.66 -27.24 6.09
N ILE A 550 -18.57 -27.87 4.92
CA ILE A 550 -19.72 -28.49 4.23
C ILE A 550 -20.43 -29.52 5.14
N ASN A 551 -19.65 -30.35 5.79
CA ASN A 551 -20.21 -31.37 6.71
C ASN A 551 -20.86 -30.73 7.94
N LEU A 552 -20.23 -29.70 8.53
CA LEU A 552 -20.77 -28.97 9.68
C LEU A 552 -22.10 -28.27 9.35
N MET A 553 -22.25 -27.78 8.13
CA MET A 553 -23.49 -27.14 7.64
C MET A 553 -24.60 -28.14 7.29
N GLY A 554 -24.37 -29.47 7.41
CA GLY A 554 -25.35 -30.47 7.11
C GLY A 554 -25.30 -31.03 5.68
N GLY A 555 -24.19 -30.84 4.99
CA GLY A 555 -23.95 -31.37 3.65
C GLY A 555 -24.00 -30.34 2.53
N ARG A 556 -23.77 -30.84 1.33
CA ARG A 556 -23.52 -30.01 0.14
C ARG A 556 -24.72 -29.12 -0.26
N GLU A 557 -25.92 -29.65 -0.18
CA GLU A 557 -27.14 -28.91 -0.53
C GLU A 557 -27.33 -27.72 0.43
N LYS A 558 -27.23 -27.97 1.72
CA LYS A 558 -27.35 -26.92 2.73
C LYS A 558 -26.24 -25.89 2.68
N PHE A 559 -25.03 -26.29 2.30
CA PHE A 559 -23.93 -25.38 2.07
C PHE A 559 -24.25 -24.42 0.91
N VAL A 560 -24.75 -24.93 -0.22
CA VAL A 560 -25.14 -24.09 -1.38
C VAL A 560 -26.29 -23.13 -1.02
N GLU A 561 -27.32 -23.60 -0.33
CA GLU A 561 -28.41 -22.73 0.16
C GLU A 561 -27.87 -21.59 1.02
N ASN A 562 -26.96 -21.89 1.94
CA ASN A 562 -26.34 -20.90 2.81
C ASN A 562 -25.46 -19.91 2.02
N LEU A 563 -24.79 -20.38 0.97
CA LEU A 563 -23.97 -19.53 0.10
C LEU A 563 -24.84 -18.58 -0.73
N ASP A 564 -25.92 -19.08 -1.33
CA ASP A 564 -26.89 -18.25 -2.07
C ASP A 564 -27.55 -17.21 -1.14
N ALA A 565 -27.92 -17.63 0.09
CA ALA A 565 -28.47 -16.71 1.09
C ALA A 565 -27.51 -15.59 1.45
N THR A 566 -26.19 -15.82 1.41
CA THR A 566 -25.17 -14.78 1.67
C THR A 566 -25.29 -13.60 0.72
N PHE A 567 -25.62 -13.87 -0.54
CA PHE A 567 -25.79 -12.82 -1.56
C PHE A 567 -27.19 -12.19 -1.58
N ALA A 568 -28.13 -12.74 -0.88
CA ALA A 568 -29.53 -12.27 -0.82
C ALA A 568 -29.86 -11.53 0.49
N GLU A 569 -29.06 -11.70 1.54
CA GLU A 569 -29.35 -11.14 2.87
C GLU A 569 -29.24 -9.60 2.86
N PRO A 570 -30.26 -8.88 3.31
CA PRO A 570 -30.22 -7.42 3.36
C PRO A 570 -29.33 -6.90 4.52
N MET A 571 -28.82 -5.69 4.36
CA MET A 571 -27.94 -5.03 5.33
C MET A 571 -28.53 -4.78 6.72
N GLY A 572 -29.79 -5.00 6.99
CA GLY A 572 -30.42 -4.62 8.24
C GLY A 572 -30.65 -3.09 8.38
N ARG A 573 -31.55 -2.68 9.24
CA ARG A 573 -32.09 -1.32 9.26
C ARG A 573 -31.07 -0.22 9.57
N GLY A 574 -30.30 -0.33 10.63
CA GLY A 574 -29.44 0.77 11.10
C GLY A 574 -28.23 1.05 10.23
N LYS A 575 -27.75 0.05 9.47
CA LYS A 575 -26.60 0.21 8.58
C LYS A 575 -26.98 0.65 7.17
N ARG A 576 -28.11 0.15 6.67
CA ARG A 576 -28.61 0.52 5.36
C ARG A 576 -28.75 2.03 5.20
N GLU A 577 -29.37 2.70 6.17
CA GLU A 577 -29.56 4.16 6.16
C GLU A 577 -28.23 4.92 6.16
N PHE A 578 -27.21 4.37 6.82
CA PHE A 578 -25.88 4.98 6.87
C PHE A 578 -25.13 4.79 5.55
N TYR A 579 -25.08 3.57 5.00
CA TYR A 579 -24.32 3.29 3.79
C TYR A 579 -24.99 3.80 2.51
N GLU A 580 -26.32 3.85 2.43
CA GLU A 580 -27.05 4.43 1.30
C GLU A 580 -26.76 5.93 1.07
N GLN A 581 -26.23 6.62 2.08
CA GLN A 581 -25.80 8.01 1.97
C GLN A 581 -24.40 8.17 1.37
N LEU A 582 -23.65 7.11 1.23
CA LEU A 582 -22.25 7.14 0.81
C LEU A 582 -22.13 6.61 -0.64
N PRO A 583 -21.76 7.49 -1.60
CA PRO A 583 -21.76 7.14 -3.03
C PRO A 583 -20.74 6.08 -3.43
N ASP A 584 -19.73 5.87 -2.61
CA ASP A 584 -18.68 4.84 -2.80
C ASP A 584 -19.06 3.47 -2.21
N GLN A 585 -20.20 3.37 -1.52
CA GLN A 585 -20.74 2.13 -0.98
C GLN A 585 -21.80 1.57 -1.93
N THR A 586 -21.37 0.88 -2.95
CA THR A 586 -22.27 0.30 -3.97
C THR A 586 -22.73 -1.12 -3.64
N GLY A 587 -22.23 -1.73 -2.58
CA GLY A 587 -22.59 -3.07 -2.14
C GLY A 587 -24.00 -3.11 -1.55
N ASN A 588 -24.85 -3.94 -2.14
CA ASN A 588 -26.22 -4.15 -1.66
C ASN A 588 -26.32 -5.25 -0.61
N ILE A 589 -25.18 -5.82 -0.22
CA ILE A 589 -25.11 -6.99 0.63
C ILE A 589 -24.45 -6.58 1.94
N GLY A 590 -25.17 -6.67 3.06
CA GLY A 590 -24.72 -6.21 4.36
C GLY A 590 -23.45 -6.88 4.89
N GLN A 591 -23.09 -8.00 4.34
CA GLN A 591 -21.92 -8.78 4.68
C GLN A 591 -20.65 -8.34 3.92
N PHE A 592 -20.77 -7.53 2.89
CA PHE A 592 -19.65 -6.97 2.12
C PHE A 592 -19.63 -5.43 2.24
N THR A 593 -19.79 -4.93 3.45
CA THR A 593 -19.88 -3.49 3.72
C THR A 593 -18.53 -2.80 3.85
N MET A 594 -17.45 -3.58 3.91
CA MET A 594 -16.08 -3.09 3.95
C MET A 594 -15.38 -3.48 2.66
N ALA A 595 -14.46 -2.63 2.22
CA ALA A 595 -13.54 -3.01 1.16
C ALA A 595 -12.77 -4.23 1.62
N ASN A 596 -12.84 -5.28 0.84
CA ASN A 596 -12.03 -6.46 1.08
C ASN A 596 -10.89 -6.46 0.09
N GLU A 597 -9.75 -6.62 0.61
CA GLU A 597 -8.48 -6.71 -0.08
C GLU A 597 -8.38 -8.00 -0.92
#